data_b41eb010d521dd0ae7f1b695cda01007
#
_entry.id   b41eb010d521dd0ae7f1b695cda01007
#
_cell.length_a   1.000
_cell.length_b   1.000
_cell.length_c   1.000
_cell.angle_alpha   90.00
_cell.angle_beta   90.00
_cell.angle_gamma   90.00
#
_symmetry.space_group_name_H-M   'P 1'
#
loop_
_entity.id
_entity.type
_entity.pdbx_description
1 polymer ?
#
loop_
_entity_poly.entity_id
_entity_poly.type
_entity_poly.pdbx_seq_one_letter_code
_entity_poly.pdbx_strand_id
1 'polypeptide(L)'
;MNTRQAYSTDITDTEWLILEPLVPAQKPRGRKIEYERREVVNAIFYLNRNGCTWRNLPHDFPPYRTVSHYFHLWRRDGTWQAVHDILRPQLRLAEGRHAQPSAGVIDSQSVKTTEQRGERGYDAGKKIKGRKHHILGDTMGLLLILVVHAASIQDRDGAKLVLEKARGRFPHLKHIWADGGYAGKLIPWVQTTCHWTLEIVKRTDDLKGFQVLPRRWVVERTLGWLGRCRRLSKDYECLSQSSEAMVQVAMIRLMLARLARTLQVPTAPPVFCPSAFPGGDTPTASLKSRESSEAASRKAAQTSNSSRLLGPPTSPRAP
;
A
#
# COMPACT_ATOMS: atom_id res chain seq x y z
N MET A 1 23.21 -28.26 -2.05
CA MET A 1 22.78 -26.84 -2.09
C MET A 1 22.81 -26.31 -0.67
N ASN A 2 23.55 -25.24 -0.42
CA ASN A 2 23.62 -24.65 0.92
C ASN A 2 22.30 -23.91 1.16
N THR A 3 21.37 -24.52 1.90
CA THR A 3 20.08 -23.90 2.25
C THR A 3 20.35 -22.86 3.33
N ARG A 4 20.36 -21.58 2.94
CA ARG A 4 20.45 -20.49 3.91
C ARG A 4 19.22 -20.49 4.84
N GLN A 5 19.38 -19.92 6.01
CA GLN A 5 18.24 -19.65 6.91
C GLN A 5 17.30 -18.63 6.26
N ALA A 6 15.99 -18.88 6.33
CA ALA A 6 14.99 -18.02 5.73
C ALA A 6 14.86 -16.68 6.49
N TYR A 7 14.79 -15.59 5.74
CA TYR A 7 14.42 -14.27 6.27
C TYR A 7 12.89 -14.10 6.35
N SER A 8 12.43 -13.26 7.24
CA SER A 8 11.00 -12.90 7.35
C SER A 8 10.41 -12.27 6.09
N THR A 9 11.27 -11.86 5.16
CA THR A 9 10.89 -11.26 3.86
C THR A 9 10.76 -12.29 2.74
N ASP A 10 11.22 -13.51 2.97
CA ASP A 10 11.18 -14.55 1.96
C ASP A 10 9.73 -14.93 1.63
N ILE A 11 9.53 -15.29 0.38
CA ILE A 11 8.22 -15.77 -0.07
C ILE A 11 8.03 -17.22 0.34
N THR A 12 6.82 -17.53 0.77
CA THR A 12 6.40 -18.90 1.08
C THR A 12 6.26 -19.73 -0.19
N ASP A 13 6.15 -21.06 -0.06
CA ASP A 13 5.94 -21.94 -1.21
C ASP A 13 4.63 -21.60 -1.94
N THR A 14 3.56 -21.31 -1.21
CA THR A 14 2.29 -20.86 -1.79
C THR A 14 2.43 -19.55 -2.57
N GLU A 15 3.16 -18.57 -2.03
CA GLU A 15 3.43 -17.30 -2.72
C GLU A 15 4.29 -17.51 -3.97
N TRP A 16 5.25 -18.45 -3.91
CA TRP A 16 6.09 -18.78 -5.07
C TRP A 16 5.29 -19.47 -6.16
N LEU A 17 4.41 -20.41 -5.84
CA LEU A 17 3.52 -21.05 -6.82
C LEU A 17 2.66 -20.03 -7.58
N ILE A 18 2.24 -18.94 -6.94
CA ILE A 18 1.52 -17.86 -7.60
C ILE A 18 2.44 -17.03 -8.51
N LEU A 19 3.65 -16.74 -8.05
CA LEU A 19 4.56 -15.80 -8.71
C LEU A 19 5.40 -16.45 -9.81
N GLU A 20 5.81 -17.71 -9.64
CA GLU A 20 6.74 -18.40 -10.53
C GLU A 20 6.34 -18.34 -12.02
N PRO A 21 5.07 -18.58 -12.40
CA PRO A 21 4.66 -18.52 -13.82
C PRO A 21 4.68 -17.10 -14.38
N LEU A 22 4.72 -16.07 -13.54
CA LEU A 22 4.69 -14.67 -13.93
C LEU A 22 6.09 -14.07 -14.10
N VAL A 23 7.13 -14.71 -13.54
CA VAL A 23 8.52 -14.29 -13.67
C VAL A 23 9.17 -15.02 -14.84
N PRO A 24 9.86 -14.31 -15.76
CA PRO A 24 10.45 -14.93 -16.94
C PRO A 24 11.33 -16.14 -16.62
N ALA A 25 11.06 -17.27 -17.27
CA ALA A 25 11.87 -18.47 -17.19
C ALA A 25 13.23 -18.26 -17.89
N GLN A 26 14.14 -19.18 -17.67
CA GLN A 26 15.40 -19.23 -18.41
C GLN A 26 15.12 -19.37 -19.92
N LYS A 27 15.79 -18.52 -20.71
CA LYS A 27 15.72 -18.64 -22.16
C LYS A 27 16.42 -19.95 -22.60
N PRO A 28 15.91 -20.65 -23.63
CA PRO A 28 16.53 -21.87 -24.12
C PRO A 28 17.97 -21.66 -24.63
N ARG A 29 18.26 -20.46 -25.11
CA ARG A 29 19.59 -20.04 -25.60
C ARG A 29 20.16 -18.91 -24.76
N GLY A 30 21.45 -18.91 -24.51
CA GLY A 30 22.17 -17.90 -23.75
C GLY A 30 22.87 -18.49 -22.50
N ARG A 31 23.44 -17.59 -21.69
CA ARG A 31 24.08 -17.98 -20.42
C ARG A 31 23.07 -18.60 -19.48
N LYS A 32 23.38 -19.78 -18.93
CA LYS A 32 22.54 -20.44 -17.91
C LYS A 32 22.36 -19.54 -16.71
N ILE A 33 21.16 -19.55 -16.14
CA ILE A 33 20.86 -18.91 -14.87
C ILE A 33 21.58 -19.74 -13.79
N GLU A 34 22.52 -19.13 -13.10
CA GLU A 34 23.33 -19.75 -12.06
C GLU A 34 22.56 -19.87 -10.73
N TYR A 35 21.63 -18.95 -10.49
CA TYR A 35 20.88 -18.82 -9.25
C TYR A 35 19.39 -19.03 -9.50
N GLU A 36 18.73 -19.68 -8.55
CA GLU A 36 17.28 -19.87 -8.60
C GLU A 36 16.55 -18.53 -8.62
N ARG A 37 15.55 -18.42 -9.51
CA ARG A 37 14.74 -17.19 -9.65
C ARG A 37 14.07 -16.77 -8.33
N ARG A 38 13.65 -17.76 -7.51
CA ARG A 38 13.07 -17.53 -6.20
C ARG A 38 14.03 -16.79 -5.29
N GLU A 39 15.29 -17.17 -5.28
CA GLU A 39 16.32 -16.53 -4.44
C GLU A 39 16.63 -15.11 -4.91
N VAL A 40 16.61 -14.86 -6.22
CA VAL A 40 16.73 -13.50 -6.77
C VAL A 40 15.56 -12.62 -6.33
N VAL A 41 14.33 -13.14 -6.37
CA VAL A 41 13.12 -12.42 -5.92
C VAL A 41 13.16 -12.18 -4.41
N ASN A 42 13.54 -13.18 -3.61
CA ASN A 42 13.71 -13.05 -2.15
C ASN A 42 14.69 -11.91 -1.80
N ALA A 43 15.82 -11.86 -2.50
CA ALA A 43 16.81 -10.80 -2.33
C ALA A 43 16.27 -9.40 -2.68
N ILE A 44 15.47 -9.28 -3.74
CA ILE A 44 14.83 -8.02 -4.13
C ILE A 44 13.79 -7.59 -3.08
N PHE A 45 12.97 -8.51 -2.57
CA PHE A 45 12.00 -8.22 -1.51
C PHE A 45 12.69 -7.87 -0.20
N TYR A 46 13.79 -8.54 0.13
CA TYR A 46 14.63 -8.21 1.29
C TYR A 46 15.16 -6.77 1.19
N LEU A 47 15.77 -6.40 0.05
CA LEU A 47 16.28 -5.06 -0.20
C LEU A 47 15.19 -4.00 -0.11
N ASN A 48 14.03 -4.26 -0.72
CA ASN A 48 12.89 -3.34 -0.70
C ASN A 48 12.37 -3.13 0.74
N ARG A 49 12.22 -4.23 1.50
CA ARG A 49 11.69 -4.18 2.87
C ARG A 49 12.66 -3.55 3.86
N ASN A 50 13.94 -3.93 3.81
CA ASN A 50 14.96 -3.53 4.79
C ASN A 50 15.70 -2.24 4.43
N GLY A 51 15.68 -1.84 3.15
CA GLY A 51 16.25 -0.57 2.68
C GLY A 51 17.77 -0.55 2.59
N CYS A 52 18.44 -1.70 2.59
CA CYS A 52 19.89 -1.77 2.40
C CYS A 52 20.31 -1.29 1.00
N THR A 53 21.58 -0.92 0.84
CA THR A 53 22.13 -0.67 -0.48
C THR A 53 22.35 -1.99 -1.23
N TRP A 54 22.41 -1.95 -2.57
CA TRP A 54 22.70 -3.15 -3.36
C TRP A 54 23.96 -3.87 -2.90
N ARG A 55 25.03 -3.13 -2.62
CA ARG A 55 26.33 -3.69 -2.19
C ARG A 55 26.30 -4.33 -0.81
N ASN A 56 25.35 -3.91 0.04
CA ASN A 56 25.18 -4.42 1.40
C ASN A 56 24.07 -5.48 1.49
N LEU A 57 23.68 -6.06 0.35
CA LEU A 57 22.82 -7.23 0.37
C LEU A 57 23.56 -8.37 1.10
N PRO A 58 22.92 -9.10 2.04
CA PRO A 58 23.54 -10.22 2.74
C PRO A 58 24.19 -11.24 1.78
N HIS A 59 25.35 -11.77 2.18
CA HIS A 59 26.18 -12.63 1.32
C HIS A 59 25.60 -14.03 1.08
N ASP A 60 24.61 -14.42 1.85
CA ASP A 60 23.85 -15.66 1.71
C ASP A 60 22.77 -15.60 0.61
N PHE A 61 22.48 -14.40 0.08
CA PHE A 61 21.73 -14.22 -1.17
C PHE A 61 22.65 -14.34 -2.40
N PRO A 62 22.09 -14.48 -3.60
CA PRO A 62 22.87 -14.34 -4.84
C PRO A 62 23.64 -13.01 -4.86
N PRO A 63 24.82 -12.97 -5.51
CA PRO A 63 25.65 -11.77 -5.56
C PRO A 63 24.83 -10.52 -5.96
N TYR A 64 25.06 -9.42 -5.26
CA TYR A 64 24.28 -8.19 -5.47
C TYR A 64 24.25 -7.71 -6.92
N ARG A 65 25.31 -7.98 -7.69
CA ARG A 65 25.35 -7.63 -9.13
C ARG A 65 24.32 -8.42 -9.93
N THR A 66 24.17 -9.70 -9.62
CA THR A 66 23.15 -10.57 -10.23
C THR A 66 21.74 -10.10 -9.86
N VAL A 67 21.49 -9.86 -8.57
CA VAL A 67 20.16 -9.42 -8.08
C VAL A 67 19.79 -8.06 -8.68
N SER A 68 20.70 -7.09 -8.68
CA SER A 68 20.52 -5.78 -9.28
C SER A 68 20.30 -5.86 -10.79
N HIS A 69 21.05 -6.73 -11.48
CA HIS A 69 20.87 -6.96 -12.91
C HIS A 69 19.44 -7.43 -13.23
N TYR A 70 18.92 -8.43 -12.50
CA TYR A 70 17.54 -8.93 -12.71
C TYR A 70 16.50 -7.87 -12.36
N PHE A 71 16.66 -7.11 -11.27
CA PHE A 71 15.76 -6.02 -10.95
C PHE A 71 15.65 -5.02 -12.11
N HIS A 72 16.80 -4.59 -12.65
CA HIS A 72 16.82 -3.62 -13.75
C HIS A 72 16.40 -4.23 -15.10
N LEU A 73 16.65 -5.51 -15.34
CA LEU A 73 16.16 -6.23 -16.51
C LEU A 73 14.63 -6.26 -16.50
N TRP A 74 14.03 -6.75 -15.40
CA TRP A 74 12.57 -6.86 -15.24
C TRP A 74 11.86 -5.50 -15.16
N ARG A 75 12.57 -4.44 -14.79
CA ARG A 75 12.09 -3.08 -14.95
C ARG A 75 12.02 -2.66 -16.42
N ARG A 76 13.10 -2.91 -17.19
CA ARG A 76 13.22 -2.46 -18.59
C ARG A 76 12.29 -3.22 -19.55
N ASP A 77 12.10 -4.49 -19.31
CA ASP A 77 11.23 -5.35 -20.14
C ASP A 77 9.76 -5.32 -19.68
N GLY A 78 9.45 -4.58 -18.63
CA GLY A 78 8.08 -4.41 -18.14
C GLY A 78 7.56 -5.56 -17.28
N THR A 79 8.40 -6.52 -16.88
CA THR A 79 7.98 -7.68 -16.07
C THR A 79 7.31 -7.24 -14.77
N TRP A 80 7.88 -6.27 -14.03
CA TRP A 80 7.28 -5.79 -12.76
C TRP A 80 5.87 -5.24 -12.98
N GLN A 81 5.66 -4.47 -14.05
CA GLN A 81 4.33 -3.96 -14.38
C GLN A 81 3.37 -5.10 -14.76
N ALA A 82 3.81 -6.05 -15.56
CA ALA A 82 2.99 -7.20 -15.99
C ALA A 82 2.56 -8.06 -14.79
N VAL A 83 3.50 -8.41 -13.90
CA VAL A 83 3.21 -9.16 -12.66
C VAL A 83 2.19 -8.41 -11.81
N HIS A 84 2.40 -7.11 -11.61
CA HIS A 84 1.48 -6.27 -10.85
C HIS A 84 0.07 -6.26 -11.47
N ASP A 85 -0.02 -6.13 -12.80
CA ASP A 85 -1.31 -6.05 -13.52
C ASP A 85 -2.06 -7.39 -13.53
N ILE A 86 -1.35 -8.54 -13.43
CA ILE A 86 -1.96 -9.87 -13.31
C ILE A 86 -2.43 -10.15 -11.89
N LEU A 87 -1.64 -9.83 -10.87
CA LEU A 87 -1.97 -10.12 -9.47
C LEU A 87 -3.14 -9.27 -8.95
N ARG A 88 -3.26 -8.02 -9.39
CA ARG A 88 -4.31 -7.12 -8.93
C ARG A 88 -5.73 -7.65 -9.18
N PRO A 89 -6.14 -8.01 -10.40
CA PRO A 89 -7.47 -8.57 -10.65
C PRO A 89 -7.68 -9.90 -9.95
N GLN A 90 -6.68 -10.76 -9.82
CA GLN A 90 -6.77 -12.01 -9.07
C GLN A 90 -7.11 -11.76 -7.60
N LEU A 91 -6.40 -10.81 -6.96
CA LEU A 91 -6.69 -10.46 -5.57
C LEU A 91 -8.07 -9.82 -5.41
N ARG A 92 -8.48 -8.97 -6.36
CA ARG A 92 -9.83 -8.38 -6.33
C ARG A 92 -10.91 -9.45 -6.38
N LEU A 93 -10.78 -10.42 -7.27
CA LEU A 93 -11.70 -11.56 -7.37
C LEU A 93 -11.70 -12.42 -6.10
N ALA A 94 -10.52 -12.74 -5.56
CA ALA A 94 -10.37 -13.52 -4.33
C ALA A 94 -11.02 -12.85 -3.10
N GLU A 95 -11.11 -11.51 -3.11
CA GLU A 95 -11.79 -10.72 -2.07
C GLU A 95 -13.24 -10.34 -2.44
N GLY A 96 -13.86 -11.06 -3.38
CA GLY A 96 -15.27 -10.87 -3.76
C GLY A 96 -15.56 -9.57 -4.52
N ARG A 97 -14.58 -8.98 -5.18
CA ARG A 97 -14.72 -7.77 -5.98
C ARG A 97 -14.63 -8.08 -7.48
N HIS A 98 -15.18 -7.20 -8.30
CA HIS A 98 -14.96 -7.27 -9.74
C HIS A 98 -13.47 -7.12 -10.07
N ALA A 99 -12.99 -7.86 -11.07
CA ALA A 99 -11.60 -7.81 -11.53
C ALA A 99 -11.18 -6.38 -11.92
N GLN A 100 -12.07 -5.65 -12.60
CA GLN A 100 -11.84 -4.26 -13.01
C GLN A 100 -12.45 -3.28 -11.99
N PRO A 101 -11.68 -2.26 -11.55
CA PRO A 101 -12.19 -1.23 -10.65
C PRO A 101 -13.14 -0.29 -11.38
N SER A 102 -14.23 0.10 -10.73
CA SER A 102 -15.17 1.13 -11.21
C SER A 102 -14.88 2.51 -10.61
N ALA A 103 -14.11 2.57 -9.54
CA ALA A 103 -13.73 3.81 -8.88
C ALA A 103 -12.31 3.74 -8.32
N GLY A 104 -11.69 4.92 -8.18
CA GLY A 104 -10.33 5.05 -7.64
C GLY A 104 -10.16 6.30 -6.79
N VAL A 105 -9.01 6.39 -6.13
CA VAL A 105 -8.57 7.55 -5.34
C VAL A 105 -7.20 7.97 -5.84
N ILE A 106 -7.05 9.26 -6.15
CA ILE A 106 -5.76 9.84 -6.57
C ILE A 106 -5.16 10.66 -5.44
N ASP A 107 -3.85 10.52 -5.25
CA ASP A 107 -3.09 11.33 -4.29
C ASP A 107 -1.60 11.35 -4.65
N SER A 108 -0.84 12.24 -4.03
CA SER A 108 0.61 12.37 -4.22
C SER A 108 1.37 12.43 -2.90
N GLN A 109 2.49 11.74 -2.86
CA GLN A 109 3.45 11.82 -1.77
C GLN A 109 4.77 12.42 -2.26
N SER A 110 5.19 13.55 -1.66
CA SER A 110 6.52 14.11 -1.90
C SER A 110 7.55 13.38 -1.04
N VAL A 111 8.57 12.83 -1.68
CA VAL A 111 9.62 12.02 -1.06
C VAL A 111 10.98 12.66 -1.29
N LYS A 112 11.79 12.79 -0.23
CA LYS A 112 13.16 13.30 -0.35
C LYS A 112 14.00 12.35 -1.20
N THR A 113 14.76 12.90 -2.14
CA THR A 113 15.81 12.15 -2.83
C THR A 113 17.13 12.24 -2.06
N THR A 114 18.03 11.32 -2.36
CA THR A 114 19.43 11.39 -1.94
C THR A 114 20.26 12.28 -2.87
N GLU A 115 21.57 12.36 -2.66
CA GLU A 115 22.51 13.13 -3.49
C GLU A 115 22.73 12.51 -4.87
N GLN A 116 22.19 11.33 -5.14
CA GLN A 116 22.31 10.66 -6.42
C GLN A 116 21.76 11.52 -7.56
N ARG A 117 22.37 11.37 -8.75
CA ARG A 117 21.93 12.04 -9.96
C ARG A 117 20.52 11.60 -10.34
N GLY A 118 19.77 12.46 -11.00
CA GLY A 118 18.46 12.17 -11.53
C GLY A 118 17.50 13.35 -11.39
N GLU A 119 16.34 13.23 -12.03
CA GLU A 119 15.29 14.24 -11.99
C GLU A 119 14.81 14.45 -10.56
N ARG A 120 14.75 15.70 -10.13
CA ARG A 120 14.23 16.13 -8.83
C ARG A 120 13.76 17.58 -8.88
N GLY A 121 12.84 17.94 -7.99
CA GLY A 121 12.34 19.31 -7.87
C GLY A 121 12.11 19.69 -6.41
N TYR A 122 11.60 20.90 -6.19
CA TYR A 122 11.27 21.40 -4.85
C TYR A 122 9.76 21.58 -4.74
N ASP A 123 9.14 20.87 -3.79
CA ASP A 123 7.76 21.07 -3.40
C ASP A 123 7.70 22.19 -2.35
N ALA A 124 7.25 23.37 -2.77
CA ALA A 124 7.21 24.55 -1.91
C ALA A 124 6.17 24.40 -0.78
N GLY A 125 5.06 23.71 -1.03
CA GLY A 125 4.01 23.49 -0.04
C GLY A 125 4.44 22.56 1.10
N LYS A 126 5.13 21.47 0.75
CA LYS A 126 5.62 20.47 1.72
C LYS A 126 7.06 20.74 2.16
N LYS A 127 7.75 21.75 1.57
CA LYS A 127 9.17 22.09 1.81
C LYS A 127 10.11 20.88 1.62
N ILE A 128 9.85 20.07 0.58
CA ILE A 128 10.60 18.85 0.28
C ILE A 128 11.30 19.00 -1.07
N LYS A 129 12.63 18.78 -1.09
CA LYS A 129 13.41 18.62 -2.32
C LYS A 129 13.49 17.14 -2.68
N GLY A 130 12.91 16.75 -3.82
CA GLY A 130 12.87 15.35 -4.20
C GLY A 130 11.92 15.05 -5.36
N ARG A 131 11.20 13.96 -5.27
CA ARG A 131 10.21 13.49 -6.25
C ARG A 131 8.83 13.33 -5.63
N LYS A 132 7.80 13.41 -6.46
CA LYS A 132 6.45 13.00 -6.09
C LYS A 132 6.16 11.61 -6.62
N HIS A 133 5.70 10.75 -5.74
CA HIS A 133 5.04 9.48 -6.06
C HIS A 133 3.55 9.78 -6.20
N HIS A 134 3.10 9.92 -7.43
CA HIS A 134 1.71 10.24 -7.74
C HIS A 134 0.98 8.95 -8.08
N ILE A 135 -0.01 8.59 -7.28
CA ILE A 135 -0.68 7.30 -7.34
C ILE A 135 -2.17 7.45 -7.62
N LEU A 136 -2.69 6.53 -8.42
CA LEU A 136 -4.10 6.22 -8.51
C LEU A 136 -4.28 4.81 -7.93
N GLY A 137 -5.03 4.70 -6.85
CA GLY A 137 -5.39 3.43 -6.23
C GLY A 137 -6.85 3.09 -6.43
N ASP A 138 -7.22 1.81 -6.35
CA ASP A 138 -8.61 1.38 -6.32
C ASP A 138 -9.22 1.49 -4.91
N THR A 139 -10.48 1.13 -4.77
CA THR A 139 -11.20 1.16 -3.48
C THR A 139 -10.69 0.14 -2.45
N MET A 140 -9.88 -0.83 -2.86
CA MET A 140 -9.18 -1.76 -1.98
C MET A 140 -7.79 -1.25 -1.57
N GLY A 141 -7.36 -0.12 -2.11
CA GLY A 141 -6.02 0.44 -1.93
C GLY A 141 -4.95 -0.23 -2.78
N LEU A 142 -5.35 -1.00 -3.79
CA LEU A 142 -4.40 -1.57 -4.74
C LEU A 142 -4.02 -0.54 -5.78
N LEU A 143 -2.73 -0.45 -6.06
CA LEU A 143 -2.20 0.48 -7.04
C LEU A 143 -2.76 0.19 -8.45
N LEU A 144 -3.29 1.19 -9.12
CA LEU A 144 -3.70 1.15 -10.52
C LEU A 144 -2.61 1.74 -11.41
N ILE A 145 -2.24 2.98 -11.12
CA ILE A 145 -1.20 3.73 -11.83
C ILE A 145 -0.28 4.40 -10.82
N LEU A 146 0.98 4.42 -11.17
CA LEU A 146 2.02 5.20 -10.51
C LEU A 146 2.76 6.02 -11.55
N VAL A 147 3.04 7.27 -11.23
CA VAL A 147 3.98 8.14 -11.94
C VAL A 147 4.89 8.80 -10.93
N VAL A 148 6.19 8.66 -11.14
CA VAL A 148 7.20 9.33 -10.32
C VAL A 148 7.80 10.47 -11.14
N HIS A 149 7.68 11.70 -10.62
CA HIS A 149 8.13 12.92 -11.30
C HIS A 149 8.78 13.90 -10.32
N ALA A 150 9.37 14.99 -10.83
CA ALA A 150 9.97 16.03 -9.98
C ALA A 150 8.96 16.62 -9.01
N ALA A 151 9.36 16.86 -7.75
CA ALA A 151 8.46 17.37 -6.72
C ALA A 151 7.96 18.80 -6.98
N SER A 152 8.60 19.54 -7.89
CA SER A 152 8.18 20.89 -8.34
C SER A 152 6.89 20.89 -9.17
N ILE A 153 6.52 19.76 -9.78
CA ILE A 153 5.28 19.64 -10.54
C ILE A 153 4.10 19.68 -9.56
N GLN A 154 3.13 20.56 -9.79
CA GLN A 154 1.94 20.68 -8.94
C GLN A 154 1.05 19.44 -9.03
N ASP A 155 0.29 19.16 -7.96
CA ASP A 155 -0.54 17.95 -7.88
C ASP A 155 -1.56 17.88 -9.03
N ARG A 156 -2.16 19.01 -9.44
CA ARG A 156 -3.08 19.07 -10.59
C ARG A 156 -2.42 18.71 -11.93
N ASP A 157 -1.18 19.10 -12.13
CA ASP A 157 -0.47 18.80 -13.39
C ASP A 157 0.08 17.38 -13.38
N GLY A 158 0.59 16.92 -12.23
CA GLY A 158 0.98 15.53 -12.03
C GLY A 158 -0.20 14.55 -12.17
N ALA A 159 -1.41 14.97 -11.75
CA ALA A 159 -2.62 14.17 -11.94
C ALA A 159 -2.90 13.88 -13.41
N LYS A 160 -2.69 14.85 -14.30
CA LYS A 160 -2.90 14.62 -15.75
C LYS A 160 -2.02 13.47 -16.26
N LEU A 161 -0.75 13.42 -15.85
CA LEU A 161 0.17 12.34 -16.21
C LEU A 161 -0.34 10.96 -15.77
N VAL A 162 -0.89 10.89 -14.55
CA VAL A 162 -1.47 9.65 -13.99
C VAL A 162 -2.73 9.25 -14.75
N LEU A 163 -3.64 10.20 -14.99
CA LEU A 163 -4.94 9.93 -15.58
C LEU A 163 -4.84 9.61 -17.08
N GLU A 164 -3.93 10.25 -17.81
CA GLU A 164 -3.60 9.91 -19.20
C GLU A 164 -3.04 8.49 -19.30
N LYS A 165 -2.13 8.09 -18.40
CA LYS A 165 -1.58 6.73 -18.32
C LYS A 165 -2.65 5.69 -17.94
N ALA A 166 -3.69 6.08 -17.21
CA ALA A 166 -4.83 5.24 -16.82
C ALA A 166 -5.86 5.06 -17.92
N ARG A 167 -5.98 6.07 -18.80
CA ARG A 167 -6.99 6.08 -19.88
C ARG A 167 -6.81 4.86 -20.80
N GLY A 168 -7.92 4.17 -21.08
CA GLY A 168 -7.94 2.95 -21.91
C GLY A 168 -7.49 1.67 -21.18
N ARG A 169 -6.82 1.77 -20.00
CA ARG A 169 -6.39 0.60 -19.25
C ARG A 169 -7.47 0.05 -18.30
N PHE A 170 -8.38 0.89 -17.87
CA PHE A 170 -9.45 0.55 -16.90
C PHE A 170 -10.82 0.90 -17.47
N PRO A 171 -11.41 0.04 -18.30
CA PRO A 171 -12.64 0.36 -19.02
C PRO A 171 -13.85 0.58 -18.11
N HIS A 172 -13.85 0.03 -16.90
CA HIS A 172 -14.93 0.19 -15.93
C HIS A 172 -14.73 1.39 -14.98
N LEU A 173 -13.59 2.07 -15.04
CA LEU A 173 -13.31 3.22 -14.17
C LEU A 173 -14.19 4.40 -14.62
N LYS A 174 -15.01 4.91 -13.69
CA LYS A 174 -15.94 6.01 -13.92
C LYS A 174 -15.80 7.13 -12.92
N HIS A 175 -15.29 6.85 -11.74
CA HIS A 175 -15.29 7.78 -10.62
C HIS A 175 -13.94 7.83 -9.92
N ILE A 176 -13.44 9.04 -9.64
CA ILE A 176 -12.16 9.24 -8.94
C ILE A 176 -12.37 10.26 -7.83
N TRP A 177 -11.93 9.93 -6.63
CA TRP A 177 -11.88 10.85 -5.49
C TRP A 177 -10.48 11.45 -5.37
N ALA A 178 -10.45 12.75 -5.06
CA ALA A 178 -9.23 13.51 -4.85
C ALA A 178 -9.39 14.50 -3.70
N ASP A 179 -8.29 15.04 -3.19
CA ASP A 179 -8.33 16.10 -2.20
C ASP A 179 -8.52 17.50 -2.80
N GLY A 180 -8.61 18.53 -1.94
CA GLY A 180 -8.79 19.93 -2.36
C GLY A 180 -7.67 20.47 -3.26
N GLY A 181 -6.48 19.89 -3.22
CA GLY A 181 -5.34 20.28 -4.07
C GLY A 181 -5.58 20.02 -5.56
N TYR A 182 -6.51 19.14 -5.89
CA TYR A 182 -6.90 18.79 -7.26
C TYR A 182 -8.09 19.58 -7.81
N ALA A 183 -8.68 20.47 -7.00
CA ALA A 183 -9.83 21.27 -7.42
C ALA A 183 -9.50 22.23 -8.57
N GLY A 184 -10.55 22.72 -9.25
CA GLY A 184 -10.45 23.73 -10.31
C GLY A 184 -10.41 23.13 -11.72
N LYS A 185 -9.51 23.61 -12.57
CA LYS A 185 -9.44 23.28 -14.01
C LYS A 185 -9.24 21.79 -14.33
N LEU A 186 -8.80 20.99 -13.36
CA LEU A 186 -8.63 19.55 -13.54
C LEU A 186 -9.99 18.83 -13.68
N ILE A 187 -11.03 19.28 -12.98
CA ILE A 187 -12.34 18.62 -12.99
C ILE A 187 -12.94 18.57 -14.41
N PRO A 188 -13.15 19.71 -15.12
CA PRO A 188 -13.66 19.68 -16.48
C PRO A 188 -12.71 18.96 -17.45
N TRP A 189 -11.38 19.05 -17.24
CA TRP A 189 -10.42 18.33 -18.07
C TRP A 189 -10.58 16.81 -17.94
N VAL A 190 -10.77 16.27 -16.74
CA VAL A 190 -11.01 14.83 -16.51
C VAL A 190 -12.30 14.38 -17.19
N GLN A 191 -13.35 15.19 -17.07
CA GLN A 191 -14.64 14.88 -17.67
C GLN A 191 -14.58 14.85 -19.20
N THR A 192 -13.91 15.82 -19.82
CA THR A 192 -13.82 15.93 -21.28
C THR A 192 -12.82 14.94 -21.89
N THR A 193 -11.67 14.71 -21.21
CA THR A 193 -10.57 13.91 -21.76
C THR A 193 -10.68 12.44 -21.42
N CYS A 194 -11.09 12.12 -20.19
CA CYS A 194 -11.13 10.75 -19.67
C CYS A 194 -12.55 10.17 -19.59
N HIS A 195 -13.59 11.02 -19.67
CA HIS A 195 -15.00 10.67 -19.45
C HIS A 195 -15.27 10.10 -18.05
N TRP A 196 -14.53 10.58 -17.05
CA TRP A 196 -14.67 10.20 -15.64
C TRP A 196 -15.16 11.37 -14.81
N THR A 197 -15.81 11.06 -13.69
CA THR A 197 -16.17 12.04 -12.67
C THR A 197 -15.01 12.18 -11.69
N LEU A 198 -14.49 13.40 -11.52
CA LEU A 198 -13.53 13.73 -10.46
C LEU A 198 -14.27 14.44 -9.33
N GLU A 199 -14.41 13.78 -8.19
CA GLU A 199 -15.06 14.30 -6.99
C GLU A 199 -14.01 14.77 -5.99
N ILE A 200 -14.13 16.04 -5.57
CA ILE A 200 -13.23 16.60 -4.55
C ILE A 200 -13.83 16.37 -3.17
N VAL A 201 -13.14 15.55 -2.38
CA VAL A 201 -13.49 15.31 -0.98
C VAL A 201 -12.86 16.40 -0.12
N LYS A 202 -13.66 17.40 0.28
CA LYS A 202 -13.22 18.47 1.17
C LYS A 202 -13.22 18.00 2.62
N ARG A 203 -12.29 18.52 3.42
CA ARG A 203 -12.40 18.49 4.87
C ARG A 203 -13.51 19.45 5.27
N THR A 204 -14.45 19.01 6.09
CA THR A 204 -15.40 19.93 6.74
C THR A 204 -14.62 20.71 7.80
N ASP A 205 -14.52 22.02 7.65
CA ASP A 205 -13.72 22.91 8.50
C ASP A 205 -14.24 22.99 9.96
N ASP A 206 -15.48 22.52 10.20
CA ASP A 206 -16.14 22.61 11.51
C ASP A 206 -15.70 21.55 12.55
N LEU A 207 -14.82 20.60 12.15
CA LEU A 207 -14.48 19.47 13.00
C LEU A 207 -13.02 19.52 13.48
N LYS A 208 -12.82 19.84 14.74
CA LYS A 208 -11.51 19.79 15.42
C LYS A 208 -11.08 18.32 15.61
N GLY A 209 -9.86 17.98 15.17
CA GLY A 209 -9.25 16.67 15.39
C GLY A 209 -9.05 15.83 14.12
N PHE A 210 -8.49 14.62 14.29
CA PHE A 210 -8.29 13.66 13.20
C PHE A 210 -9.62 13.01 12.83
N GLN A 211 -10.05 13.18 11.59
CA GLN A 211 -11.22 12.47 11.03
C GLN A 211 -10.82 11.64 9.83
N VAL A 212 -11.31 10.42 9.82
CA VAL A 212 -11.22 9.53 8.68
C VAL A 212 -12.21 10.03 7.62
N LEU A 213 -11.71 10.73 6.61
CA LEU A 213 -12.55 11.18 5.50
C LEU A 213 -13.02 9.95 4.70
N PRO A 214 -14.34 9.78 4.48
CA PRO A 214 -14.86 8.68 3.70
C PRO A 214 -14.12 8.56 2.36
N ARG A 215 -13.68 7.34 2.03
CA ARG A 215 -12.99 6.97 0.78
C ARG A 215 -11.55 7.49 0.64
N ARG A 216 -11.16 8.66 1.16
CA ARG A 216 -9.77 9.16 1.10
C ARG A 216 -8.79 8.34 1.94
N TRP A 217 -9.20 7.84 3.10
CA TRP A 217 -8.37 7.01 3.95
C TRP A 217 -7.76 5.79 3.22
N VAL A 218 -8.37 5.39 2.10
CA VAL A 218 -7.90 4.24 1.30
C VAL A 218 -6.51 4.52 0.71
N VAL A 219 -6.28 5.71 0.14
CA VAL A 219 -4.99 6.06 -0.44
C VAL A 219 -3.96 6.33 0.64
N GLU A 220 -4.37 6.93 1.76
CA GLU A 220 -3.50 7.12 2.94
C GLU A 220 -3.03 5.77 3.49
N ARG A 221 -3.92 4.77 3.57
CA ARG A 221 -3.60 3.39 3.91
C ARG A 221 -2.61 2.78 2.91
N THR A 222 -2.80 3.00 1.62
CA THR A 222 -1.89 2.52 0.57
C THR A 222 -0.49 3.08 0.77
N LEU A 223 -0.38 4.39 0.98
CA LEU A 223 0.90 5.04 1.30
C LEU A 223 1.50 4.50 2.61
N GLY A 224 0.66 4.24 3.62
CA GLY A 224 1.06 3.60 4.87
C GLY A 224 1.62 2.18 4.67
N TRP A 225 1.03 1.37 3.77
CA TRP A 225 1.59 0.06 3.42
C TRP A 225 2.94 0.17 2.74
N LEU A 226 3.08 1.10 1.78
CA LEU A 226 4.35 1.35 1.09
C LEU A 226 5.41 1.88 2.07
N GLY A 227 5.04 2.73 3.02
CA GLY A 227 5.92 3.27 4.06
C GLY A 227 6.52 2.21 4.99
N ARG A 228 5.94 0.98 5.04
CA ARG A 228 6.56 -0.16 5.75
C ARG A 228 7.81 -0.69 5.05
N CYS A 229 8.02 -0.34 3.78
CA CYS A 229 9.22 -0.69 3.03
C CYS A 229 10.28 0.40 3.21
N ARG A 230 11.33 0.12 3.97
CA ARG A 230 12.38 1.12 4.28
C ARG A 230 13.06 1.69 3.05
N ARG A 231 13.11 0.91 1.94
CA ARG A 231 13.64 1.42 0.66
C ARG A 231 12.82 2.57 0.08
N LEU A 232 11.55 2.69 0.47
CA LEU A 232 10.64 3.74 0.03
C LEU A 232 10.55 4.94 1.00
N SER A 233 11.30 4.95 2.11
CA SER A 233 11.34 6.08 3.06
C SER A 233 11.95 7.35 2.46
N LYS A 234 12.86 7.17 1.51
CA LYS A 234 13.40 8.18 0.60
C LYS A 234 13.46 7.60 -0.80
N ASP A 235 13.57 8.45 -1.81
CA ASP A 235 13.84 7.97 -3.17
C ASP A 235 15.37 7.85 -3.36
N TYR A 236 15.86 6.62 -3.34
CA TYR A 236 17.26 6.27 -3.50
C TYR A 236 17.64 5.96 -4.96
N GLU A 237 16.69 6.02 -5.88
CA GLU A 237 16.90 5.58 -7.24
C GLU A 237 17.32 6.75 -8.15
N CYS A 238 18.27 6.51 -9.08
CA CYS A 238 18.67 7.52 -10.05
C CYS A 238 17.55 7.84 -11.04
N LEU A 239 16.84 6.81 -11.50
CA LEU A 239 15.79 6.92 -12.51
C LEU A 239 14.40 6.86 -11.87
N SER A 240 13.49 7.72 -12.32
CA SER A 240 12.08 7.71 -11.89
C SER A 240 11.42 6.34 -12.14
N GLN A 241 11.75 5.69 -13.27
CA GLN A 241 11.24 4.34 -13.58
C GLN A 241 11.77 3.27 -12.60
N SER A 242 12.97 3.44 -12.03
CA SER A 242 13.46 2.52 -10.99
C SER A 242 12.70 2.72 -9.67
N SER A 243 12.35 3.96 -9.36
CA SER A 243 11.50 4.28 -8.22
C SER A 243 10.10 3.70 -8.40
N GLU A 244 9.50 3.84 -9.59
CA GLU A 244 8.22 3.19 -9.93
C GLU A 244 8.29 1.66 -9.73
N ALA A 245 9.35 1.02 -10.24
CA ALA A 245 9.54 -0.43 -10.08
C ALA A 245 9.69 -0.85 -8.61
N MET A 246 10.38 -0.06 -7.76
CA MET A 246 10.47 -0.35 -6.33
C MET A 246 9.11 -0.30 -5.62
N VAL A 247 8.25 0.65 -6.01
CA VAL A 247 6.87 0.72 -5.48
C VAL A 247 6.04 -0.46 -6.00
N GLN A 248 6.18 -0.85 -7.27
CA GLN A 248 5.52 -2.03 -7.82
C GLN A 248 5.94 -3.31 -7.08
N VAL A 249 7.23 -3.49 -6.82
CA VAL A 249 7.77 -4.61 -6.03
C VAL A 249 7.14 -4.68 -4.64
N ALA A 250 7.03 -3.55 -3.95
CA ALA A 250 6.37 -3.48 -2.65
C ALA A 250 4.88 -3.89 -2.71
N MET A 251 4.17 -3.42 -3.75
CA MET A 251 2.76 -3.75 -3.96
C MET A 251 2.58 -5.23 -4.36
N ILE A 252 3.45 -5.77 -5.21
CA ILE A 252 3.47 -7.19 -5.58
C ILE A 252 3.62 -8.06 -4.32
N ARG A 253 4.60 -7.74 -3.45
CA ARG A 253 4.80 -8.48 -2.19
C ARG A 253 3.55 -8.46 -1.30
N LEU A 254 2.86 -7.30 -1.23
CA LEU A 254 1.60 -7.17 -0.48
C LEU A 254 0.49 -8.02 -1.09
N MET A 255 0.34 -7.99 -2.42
CA MET A 255 -0.70 -8.76 -3.10
C MET A 255 -0.48 -10.26 -2.99
N LEU A 256 0.76 -10.74 -3.13
CA LEU A 256 1.12 -12.15 -2.94
C LEU A 256 0.77 -12.64 -1.54
N ALA A 257 1.14 -11.89 -0.50
CA ALA A 257 0.84 -12.26 0.88
C ALA A 257 -0.67 -12.30 1.18
N ARG A 258 -1.47 -11.49 0.49
CA ARG A 258 -2.93 -11.50 0.63
C ARG A 258 -3.55 -12.67 -0.13
N LEU A 259 -3.12 -12.91 -1.38
CA LEU A 259 -3.59 -14.03 -2.19
C LEU A 259 -3.25 -15.38 -1.55
N ALA A 260 -2.02 -15.55 -1.06
CA ALA A 260 -1.64 -16.80 -0.39
C ALA A 260 -2.50 -17.11 0.84
N ARG A 261 -2.91 -16.07 1.59
CA ARG A 261 -3.82 -16.24 2.73
C ARG A 261 -5.23 -16.67 2.31
N THR A 262 -5.77 -16.12 1.22
CA THR A 262 -7.09 -16.51 0.74
C THR A 262 -7.12 -17.97 0.25
N LEU A 263 -6.00 -18.47 -0.29
CA LEU A 263 -5.88 -19.86 -0.72
C LEU A 263 -5.67 -20.86 0.44
N GLN A 264 -5.16 -20.38 1.59
CA GLN A 264 -4.94 -21.21 2.78
C GLN A 264 -6.14 -21.32 3.71
N VAL A 265 -7.16 -20.46 3.55
CA VAL A 265 -8.40 -20.59 4.30
C VAL A 265 -9.20 -21.74 3.68
N PRO A 266 -9.37 -22.91 4.37
CA PRO A 266 -10.31 -23.92 3.91
C PRO A 266 -11.67 -23.24 3.84
N THR A 267 -12.32 -23.29 2.70
CA THR A 267 -13.75 -23.01 2.62
C THR A 267 -14.42 -24.10 3.42
N ALA A 268 -14.63 -23.86 4.72
CA ALA A 268 -15.52 -24.71 5.50
C ALA A 268 -16.87 -24.66 4.75
N PRO A 269 -17.42 -25.82 4.36
CA PRO A 269 -18.77 -25.83 3.81
C PRO A 269 -19.70 -25.17 4.85
N PRO A 270 -20.71 -24.43 4.42
CA PRO A 270 -21.67 -23.90 5.36
C PRO A 270 -22.19 -25.07 6.19
N VAL A 271 -21.98 -25.01 7.51
CA VAL A 271 -22.56 -25.97 8.43
C VAL A 271 -24.05 -25.74 8.34
N PHE A 272 -24.70 -26.58 7.54
CA PHE A 272 -26.13 -26.68 7.51
C PHE A 272 -26.52 -27.33 8.86
N CYS A 273 -26.91 -26.51 9.82
CA CYS A 273 -27.61 -27.04 11.02
C CYS A 273 -28.97 -27.52 10.55
N PRO A 274 -29.22 -28.83 10.51
CA PRO A 274 -30.59 -29.30 10.37
C PRO A 274 -31.30 -28.93 11.67
N SER A 275 -32.30 -28.06 11.60
CA SER A 275 -33.27 -27.83 12.64
C SER A 275 -34.00 -29.14 12.92
N ALA A 276 -33.55 -29.84 13.96
CA ALA A 276 -34.34 -30.91 14.54
C ALA A 276 -35.42 -30.27 15.43
N PHE A 277 -36.63 -30.19 14.91
CA PHE A 277 -37.80 -30.23 15.77
C PHE A 277 -38.08 -31.69 16.13
N PRO A 278 -38.28 -32.00 17.42
CA PRO A 278 -39.43 -32.81 17.81
C PRO A 278 -40.28 -32.04 18.82
N GLY A 279 -41.58 -32.15 18.61
CA GLY A 279 -42.58 -31.61 19.48
C GLY A 279 -42.70 -32.37 20.79
N GLY A 280 -43.38 -31.75 21.77
CA GLY A 280 -44.02 -32.43 22.87
C GLY A 280 -43.74 -31.80 24.23
N ASP A 281 -44.83 -31.22 24.79
CA ASP A 281 -45.16 -31.13 26.20
C ASP A 281 -44.58 -29.99 27.08
N THR A 282 -45.47 -29.06 27.35
CA THR A 282 -45.48 -28.21 28.56
C THR A 282 -45.54 -29.03 29.85
N PRO A 283 -44.91 -28.54 30.95
CA PRO A 283 -45.73 -27.97 32.00
C PRO A 283 -45.18 -26.67 32.63
N THR A 284 -46.18 -25.88 33.03
CA THR A 284 -46.14 -24.74 33.93
C THR A 284 -45.38 -24.98 35.23
N ALA A 285 -44.52 -24.03 35.67
CA ALA A 285 -44.46 -23.57 37.07
C ALA A 285 -43.45 -22.44 37.30
N SER A 286 -43.98 -21.36 37.83
CA SER A 286 -43.44 -20.55 38.94
C SER A 286 -42.29 -19.56 38.69
N LEU A 287 -42.71 -18.30 38.63
CA LEU A 287 -41.89 -17.11 39.01
C LEU A 287 -41.27 -17.27 40.42
N LYS A 288 -39.99 -16.91 40.56
CA LYS A 288 -39.49 -16.13 41.70
C LYS A 288 -38.08 -15.57 41.42
N SER A 289 -38.01 -14.26 41.33
CA SER A 289 -37.04 -13.34 41.92
C SER A 289 -35.55 -13.76 42.01
N ARG A 290 -34.71 -13.06 41.30
CA ARG A 290 -33.40 -12.54 41.77
C ARG A 290 -32.94 -11.33 40.91
N GLU A 291 -33.53 -10.18 41.21
CA GLU A 291 -32.83 -8.90 41.08
C GLU A 291 -31.87 -8.75 42.25
N SER A 292 -30.74 -8.17 42.00
CA SER A 292 -29.73 -7.61 42.93
C SER A 292 -28.35 -8.28 42.86
N SER A 293 -27.50 -7.74 41.98
CA SER A 293 -26.07 -7.44 42.26
C SER A 293 -25.31 -6.94 41.00
N GLU A 294 -25.64 -5.77 40.54
CA GLU A 294 -24.81 -5.06 39.56
C GLU A 294 -24.88 -3.51 39.79
N ALA A 295 -24.59 -3.10 41.01
CA ALA A 295 -24.52 -1.68 41.36
C ALA A 295 -23.50 -1.40 42.49
N ALA A 296 -22.28 -1.91 42.34
CA ALA A 296 -21.19 -1.55 43.28
C ALA A 296 -19.80 -1.70 42.66
N SER A 297 -19.53 -1.01 41.56
CA SER A 297 -18.14 -0.88 41.06
C SER A 297 -17.92 0.33 40.14
N ARG A 298 -18.60 1.43 40.42
CA ARG A 298 -18.33 2.74 39.74
C ARG A 298 -18.36 3.88 40.73
N LYS A 299 -17.52 3.79 41.80
CA LYS A 299 -17.28 4.93 42.71
C LYS A 299 -15.97 4.76 43.50
N ALA A 300 -14.84 4.75 42.82
CA ALA A 300 -13.53 4.90 43.48
C ALA A 300 -12.44 5.21 42.43
N ALA A 301 -12.48 6.36 41.76
CA ALA A 301 -11.35 6.95 41.04
C ALA A 301 -11.62 8.42 40.68
N GLN A 302 -12.04 9.21 41.66
CA GLN A 302 -12.02 10.65 41.55
C GLN A 302 -11.75 11.21 42.96
N THR A 303 -10.49 11.31 43.31
CA THR A 303 -9.95 12.29 44.31
C THR A 303 -8.44 12.02 44.39
N SER A 304 -7.67 12.85 43.77
CA SER A 304 -6.35 13.33 44.21
C SER A 304 -5.53 13.77 43.01
N ASN A 305 -5.51 15.01 42.70
CA ASN A 305 -4.33 15.81 42.49
C ASN A 305 -4.70 17.28 42.22
N SER A 306 -4.81 17.99 43.35
CA SER A 306 -4.75 19.44 43.39
C SER A 306 -3.42 19.80 44.03
N SER A 307 -2.80 20.85 43.53
CA SER A 307 -1.64 21.58 44.06
C SER A 307 -0.24 21.19 43.54
N ARG A 308 0.24 22.00 42.61
CA ARG A 308 1.41 22.89 42.82
C ARG A 308 1.69 23.75 41.58
N LEU A 309 1.29 25.02 41.74
CA LEU A 309 1.81 26.16 41.01
C LEU A 309 3.25 26.44 41.48
N LEU A 310 4.19 26.70 40.57
CA LEU A 310 5.31 27.62 40.75
C LEU A 310 5.85 28.00 39.35
N GLY A 311 5.94 29.31 39.15
CA GLY A 311 6.26 29.95 37.87
C GLY A 311 7.76 30.03 37.53
N PRO A 312 8.11 30.66 36.39
CA PRO A 312 9.42 30.57 35.75
C PRO A 312 10.44 31.61 36.30
N PRO A 313 11.73 31.38 36.10
CA PRO A 313 12.71 32.46 36.15
C PRO A 313 13.21 32.87 34.76
N THR A 314 13.32 34.15 34.65
CA THR A 314 13.82 35.03 33.61
C THR A 314 15.28 34.81 33.23
N SER A 315 15.57 35.11 31.96
CA SER A 315 16.90 35.23 31.36
C SER A 315 17.77 36.35 31.98
N PRO A 316 19.10 36.35 31.67
CA PRO A 316 19.65 37.56 31.06
C PRO A 316 20.54 37.35 29.84
N ARG A 317 20.59 38.44 29.05
CA ARG A 317 21.42 38.73 27.88
C ARG A 317 22.89 38.95 28.23
N ALA A 318 23.69 38.56 27.25
CA ALA A 318 24.84 39.27 26.64
C ALA A 318 26.18 39.38 27.45
N PRO A 319 27.34 39.64 26.83
CA PRO A 319 27.58 40.40 25.60
C PRO A 319 27.99 39.57 24.38
#